data_b91135b709f195e7aa711884f36d3f0f
#
_entry.id   b91135b709f195e7aa711884f36d3f0f
#
_cell.length_a   1.000
_cell.length_b   1.000
_cell.length_c   1.000
_cell.angle_alpha   90.00
_cell.angle_beta   90.00
_cell.angle_gamma   90.00
#
_symmetry.space_group_name_H-M   'P 1'
#
loop_
_entity.id
_entity.type
_entity.pdbx_description
1 polymer ?
#
loop_
_entity_poly.entity_id
_entity_poly.type
_entity_poly.pdbx_seq_one_letter_code
_entity_poly.pdbx_strand_id
1 'polypeptide(L)'
;MIRKIKKEVGCSFKENIQYMDQTLPVEKSFDIIRREMEIGGKESVFYYIDGFIKDEAMLKIMDSFLSITAEDLPQDAETFSKQKIPYVEVDVLKCFDDILRNVLSGTAVFFVDGYDAALCMDCRSYPARSVDEPDKDKSLRGSRDGFVETIVFNTALMRRRIRDPHLI
;
A
#
# COMPACT_ATOMS: atom_id res chain seq x y z
N MET A 1 13.38 16.78 -24.93
CA MET A 1 12.94 16.09 -23.71
C MET A 1 11.69 15.28 -24.07
N ILE A 2 11.82 13.97 -24.32
CA ILE A 2 10.68 13.10 -24.68
C ILE A 2 9.90 12.89 -23.38
N ARG A 3 8.68 13.43 -23.30
CA ARG A 3 7.75 13.09 -22.22
C ARG A 3 7.50 11.58 -22.28
N LYS A 4 8.03 10.80 -21.32
CA LYS A 4 7.60 9.43 -21.11
C LYS A 4 6.08 9.47 -20.90
N ILE A 5 5.33 8.84 -21.79
CA ILE A 5 3.89 8.67 -21.61
C ILE A 5 3.74 7.83 -20.34
N LYS A 6 3.16 8.43 -19.30
CA LYS A 6 2.87 7.73 -18.06
C LYS A 6 1.74 6.73 -18.33
N LYS A 7 1.92 5.48 -17.92
CA LYS A 7 0.87 4.47 -18.03
C LYS A 7 -0.21 4.75 -16.99
N GLU A 8 -1.46 4.75 -17.44
CA GLU A 8 -2.63 4.99 -16.59
C GLU A 8 -3.41 3.71 -16.34
N VAL A 9 -4.14 3.67 -15.23
CA VAL A 9 -5.08 2.61 -14.86
C VAL A 9 -6.23 2.65 -15.85
N GLY A 10 -6.52 1.50 -16.47
CA GLY A 10 -7.66 1.33 -17.34
C GLY A 10 -8.82 0.60 -16.64
N CYS A 11 -9.95 0.45 -17.33
CA CYS A 11 -11.09 -0.31 -16.79
C CYS A 11 -10.87 -1.83 -16.77
N SER A 12 -9.81 -2.33 -17.41
CA SER A 12 -9.48 -3.76 -17.41
C SER A 12 -8.72 -4.13 -16.14
N PHE A 13 -9.41 -4.70 -15.17
CA PHE A 13 -8.83 -5.16 -13.91
C PHE A 13 -7.62 -6.08 -14.14
N LYS A 14 -7.79 -7.08 -14.99
CA LYS A 14 -6.74 -8.06 -15.28
C LYS A 14 -5.46 -7.41 -15.82
N GLU A 15 -5.57 -6.42 -16.71
CA GLU A 15 -4.41 -5.71 -17.24
C GLU A 15 -3.72 -4.84 -16.19
N ASN A 16 -4.50 -4.20 -15.32
CA ASN A 16 -3.99 -3.40 -14.22
C ASN A 16 -3.20 -4.28 -13.24
N ILE A 17 -3.76 -5.42 -12.83
CA ILE A 17 -3.12 -6.34 -11.90
C ILE A 17 -1.88 -6.98 -12.52
N GLN A 18 -1.96 -7.40 -13.78
CA GLN A 18 -0.78 -7.92 -14.50
C GLN A 18 0.37 -6.91 -14.53
N TYR A 19 0.07 -5.64 -14.74
CA TYR A 19 1.09 -4.59 -14.74
C TYR A 19 1.71 -4.39 -13.35
N MET A 20 0.88 -4.38 -12.31
CA MET A 20 1.34 -4.28 -10.92
C MET A 20 2.25 -5.45 -10.56
N ASP A 21 1.84 -6.70 -10.86
CA ASP A 21 2.59 -7.91 -10.53
C ASP A 21 3.92 -8.01 -11.30
N GLN A 22 3.97 -7.49 -12.52
CA GLN A 22 5.22 -7.41 -13.29
C GLN A 22 6.19 -6.37 -12.74
N THR A 23 5.66 -5.29 -12.16
CA THR A 23 6.47 -4.17 -11.69
C THR A 23 6.86 -4.33 -10.21
N LEU A 24 5.94 -4.88 -9.41
CA LEU A 24 6.19 -5.26 -8.02
C LEU A 24 6.39 -6.78 -7.98
N PRO A 25 7.60 -7.28 -7.76
CA PRO A 25 7.87 -8.73 -7.77
C PRO A 25 7.33 -9.41 -6.50
N VAL A 26 6.00 -9.44 -6.34
CA VAL A 26 5.28 -9.91 -5.15
C VAL A 26 5.75 -11.30 -4.71
N GLU A 27 5.91 -12.23 -5.68
CA GLU A 27 6.36 -13.60 -5.39
C GLU A 27 7.80 -13.71 -4.87
N LYS A 28 8.64 -12.70 -5.14
CA LYS A 28 10.06 -12.68 -4.77
C LYS A 28 10.34 -11.75 -3.61
N SER A 29 9.46 -10.79 -3.37
CA SER A 29 9.61 -9.83 -2.30
C SER A 29 9.28 -10.46 -0.96
N PHE A 30 10.06 -10.12 0.06
CA PHE A 30 9.84 -10.59 1.43
C PHE A 30 8.76 -9.80 2.16
N ASP A 31 8.38 -8.62 1.66
CA ASP A 31 7.55 -7.65 2.38
C ASP A 31 6.39 -7.06 1.55
N ILE A 32 6.37 -7.26 0.24
CA ILE A 32 5.26 -6.81 -0.60
C ILE A 32 4.14 -7.84 -0.55
N ILE A 33 3.01 -7.45 0.03
CA ILE A 33 1.83 -8.31 0.14
C ILE A 33 0.83 -7.95 -0.96
N ARG A 34 0.36 -8.98 -1.67
CA ARG A 34 -0.78 -8.92 -2.56
C ARG A 34 -1.91 -9.76 -1.96
N ARG A 35 -3.06 -9.15 -1.73
CA ARG A 35 -4.22 -9.83 -1.16
C ARG A 35 -5.44 -9.65 -2.04
N GLU A 36 -5.93 -10.74 -2.59
CA GLU A 36 -7.18 -10.80 -3.34
C GLU A 36 -8.37 -10.87 -2.39
N MET A 37 -9.46 -10.23 -2.80
CA MET A 37 -10.75 -10.33 -2.13
C MET A 37 -11.87 -10.01 -3.11
N GLU A 38 -13.09 -10.33 -2.73
CA GLU A 38 -14.29 -9.97 -3.48
C GLU A 38 -15.11 -9.00 -2.65
N ILE A 39 -15.58 -7.91 -3.27
CA ILE A 39 -16.45 -6.93 -2.64
C ILE A 39 -17.66 -6.66 -3.55
N GLY A 40 -18.87 -6.80 -3.02
CA GLY A 40 -20.08 -6.59 -3.80
C GLY A 40 -20.16 -7.38 -5.10
N GLY A 41 -19.58 -8.60 -5.14
CA GLY A 41 -19.53 -9.46 -6.32
C GLY A 41 -18.48 -9.05 -7.36
N LYS A 42 -17.56 -8.13 -7.04
CA LYS A 42 -16.45 -7.74 -7.92
C LYS A 42 -15.11 -8.19 -7.38
N GLU A 43 -14.25 -8.67 -8.27
CA GLU A 43 -12.85 -8.96 -7.96
C GLU A 43 -12.14 -7.68 -7.51
N SER A 44 -11.31 -7.80 -6.49
CA SER A 44 -10.53 -6.71 -5.98
C SER A 44 -9.21 -7.20 -5.38
N VAL A 45 -8.24 -6.31 -5.28
CA VAL A 45 -6.92 -6.67 -4.75
C VAL A 45 -6.28 -5.52 -3.99
N PHE A 46 -5.67 -5.86 -2.86
CA PHE A 46 -4.77 -4.97 -2.12
C PHE A 46 -3.30 -5.23 -2.47
N TYR A 47 -2.53 -4.14 -2.52
CA TYR A 47 -1.07 -4.16 -2.45
C TYR A 47 -0.60 -3.28 -1.30
N TYR A 48 0.26 -3.81 -0.44
CA TYR A 48 0.84 -3.08 0.68
C TYR A 48 2.15 -3.70 1.13
N ILE A 49 2.90 -2.96 1.96
CA ILE A 49 4.16 -3.42 2.55
C ILE A 49 3.90 -3.95 3.97
N ASP A 50 4.33 -5.18 4.25
CA ASP A 50 4.32 -5.75 5.57
C ASP A 50 5.19 -4.93 6.54
N GLY A 51 4.70 -4.73 7.76
CA GLY A 51 5.36 -3.90 8.77
C GLY A 51 5.18 -2.39 8.59
N PHE A 52 4.51 -1.92 7.52
CA PHE A 52 4.14 -0.50 7.36
C PHE A 52 2.67 -0.22 7.65
N ILE A 53 1.86 -1.25 7.69
CA ILE A 53 0.42 -1.13 7.88
C ILE A 53 0.08 -1.22 9.37
N LYS A 54 -0.81 -0.35 9.81
CA LYS A 54 -1.43 -0.44 11.13
C LYS A 54 -2.54 -1.49 11.08
N ASP A 55 -2.32 -2.63 11.72
CA ASP A 55 -3.21 -3.80 11.68
C ASP A 55 -4.66 -3.47 12.02
N GLU A 56 -4.88 -2.66 13.06
CA GLU A 56 -6.22 -2.26 13.47
C GLU A 56 -6.95 -1.43 12.40
N ALA A 57 -6.24 -0.57 11.66
CA ALA A 57 -6.82 0.23 10.59
C ALA A 57 -7.18 -0.67 9.40
N MET A 58 -6.26 -1.57 9.02
CA MET A 58 -6.48 -2.50 7.92
C MET A 58 -7.64 -3.47 8.22
N LEU A 59 -7.71 -3.99 9.44
CA LEU A 59 -8.82 -4.86 9.86
C LEU A 59 -10.17 -4.16 9.71
N LYS A 60 -10.30 -2.94 10.20
CA LYS A 60 -11.54 -2.15 10.06
C LYS A 60 -11.93 -1.87 8.61
N ILE A 61 -10.94 -1.60 7.76
CA ILE A 61 -11.17 -1.38 6.33
C ILE A 61 -11.66 -2.68 5.68
N MET A 62 -11.00 -3.80 5.94
CA MET A 62 -11.39 -5.10 5.40
C MET A 62 -12.79 -5.53 5.86
N ASP A 63 -13.11 -5.37 7.14
CA ASP A 63 -14.45 -5.67 7.66
C ASP A 63 -15.52 -4.80 6.98
N SER A 64 -15.24 -3.50 6.81
CA SER A 64 -16.14 -2.59 6.10
C SER A 64 -16.35 -3.02 4.65
N PHE A 65 -15.27 -3.41 3.95
CA PHE A 65 -15.33 -3.80 2.54
C PHE A 65 -16.06 -5.13 2.33
N LEU A 66 -15.82 -6.11 3.20
CA LEU A 66 -16.50 -7.42 3.14
C LEU A 66 -18.01 -7.31 3.42
N SER A 67 -18.45 -6.24 4.08
CA SER A 67 -19.87 -5.99 4.34
C SER A 67 -20.60 -5.33 3.16
N ILE A 68 -19.89 -4.89 2.11
CA ILE A 68 -20.49 -4.20 0.95
C ILE A 68 -21.22 -5.23 0.09
N THR A 69 -22.50 -4.98 -0.15
CA THR A 69 -23.31 -5.78 -1.09
C THR A 69 -23.15 -5.27 -2.52
N ALA A 70 -23.61 -6.05 -3.50
CA ALA A 70 -23.56 -5.63 -4.91
C ALA A 70 -24.39 -4.36 -5.18
N GLU A 71 -25.48 -4.16 -4.44
CA GLU A 71 -26.34 -2.99 -4.55
C GLU A 71 -25.71 -1.74 -3.94
N ASP A 72 -24.86 -1.92 -2.91
CA ASP A 72 -24.21 -0.86 -2.18
C ASP A 72 -22.85 -0.47 -2.74
N LEU A 73 -22.33 -1.22 -3.72
CA LEU A 73 -21.02 -0.97 -4.30
C LEU A 73 -21.06 0.26 -5.22
N PRO A 74 -20.30 1.32 -4.91
CA PRO A 74 -20.21 2.49 -5.79
C PRO A 74 -19.67 2.13 -7.17
N GLN A 75 -20.07 2.88 -8.19
CA GLN A 75 -19.71 2.59 -9.59
C GLN A 75 -18.30 3.05 -9.96
N ASP A 76 -17.70 3.93 -9.18
CA ASP A 76 -16.38 4.52 -9.42
C ASP A 76 -15.59 4.71 -8.13
N ALA A 77 -14.26 4.85 -8.29
CA ALA A 77 -13.31 4.98 -7.19
C ALA A 77 -13.52 6.26 -6.36
N GLU A 78 -13.91 7.37 -6.99
CA GLU A 78 -14.15 8.64 -6.31
C GLU A 78 -15.33 8.56 -5.35
N THR A 79 -16.42 7.96 -5.80
CA THR A 79 -17.61 7.73 -4.97
C THR A 79 -17.32 6.74 -3.86
N PHE A 80 -16.56 5.67 -4.18
CA PHE A 80 -16.13 4.68 -3.20
C PHE A 80 -15.30 5.31 -2.09
N SER A 81 -14.31 6.14 -2.43
CA SER A 81 -13.44 6.80 -1.46
C SER A 81 -14.22 7.65 -0.44
N LYS A 82 -15.28 8.33 -0.90
CA LYS A 82 -16.10 9.23 -0.08
C LYS A 82 -17.12 8.51 0.79
N GLN A 83 -17.65 7.37 0.32
CA GLN A 83 -18.78 6.71 0.98
C GLN A 83 -18.41 5.48 1.79
N LYS A 84 -17.33 4.79 1.41
CA LYS A 84 -17.00 3.47 1.96
C LYS A 84 -15.73 3.45 2.80
N ILE A 85 -14.94 4.55 2.83
CA ILE A 85 -13.69 4.62 3.58
C ILE A 85 -13.76 5.74 4.62
N PRO A 86 -14.22 5.46 5.86
CA PRO A 86 -14.50 6.52 6.84
C PRO A 86 -13.31 6.96 7.69
N TYR A 87 -12.18 6.23 7.69
CA TYR A 87 -11.18 6.36 8.77
C TYR A 87 -9.82 6.90 8.39
N VAL A 88 -9.46 6.89 7.11
CA VAL A 88 -8.10 7.19 6.64
C VAL A 88 -8.13 8.18 5.50
N GLU A 89 -7.02 8.88 5.30
CA GLU A 89 -6.84 9.69 4.10
C GLU A 89 -6.79 8.77 2.88
N VAL A 90 -7.49 9.16 1.83
CA VAL A 90 -7.59 8.38 0.60
C VAL A 90 -7.34 9.27 -0.59
N ASP A 91 -6.34 8.88 -1.38
CA ASP A 91 -6.08 9.45 -2.70
C ASP A 91 -6.62 8.50 -3.78
N VAL A 92 -7.27 9.07 -4.79
CA VAL A 92 -7.69 8.33 -5.98
C VAL A 92 -6.70 8.62 -7.11
N LEU A 93 -5.92 7.62 -7.49
CA LEU A 93 -4.81 7.76 -8.43
C LEU A 93 -5.04 6.96 -9.71
N LYS A 94 -4.75 7.61 -10.86
CA LYS A 94 -4.83 6.98 -12.18
C LYS A 94 -3.46 6.60 -12.75
N CYS A 95 -2.39 7.23 -12.30
CA CYS A 95 -1.05 7.01 -12.83
C CYS A 95 -0.33 5.89 -12.08
N PHE A 96 0.12 4.86 -12.78
CA PHE A 96 0.86 3.75 -12.17
C PHE A 96 2.16 4.16 -11.48
N ASP A 97 2.89 5.14 -12.01
CA ASP A 97 4.13 5.61 -11.37
C ASP A 97 3.85 6.20 -9.98
N ASP A 98 2.72 6.91 -9.83
CA ASP A 98 2.31 7.49 -8.56
C ASP A 98 1.75 6.41 -7.61
N ILE A 99 1.01 5.44 -8.13
CA ILE A 99 0.51 4.27 -7.39
C ILE A 99 1.66 3.43 -6.83
N LEU A 100 2.65 3.08 -7.67
CA LEU A 100 3.83 2.32 -7.26
C LEU A 100 4.63 3.05 -6.18
N ARG A 101 4.78 4.36 -6.33
CA ARG A 101 5.45 5.21 -5.33
C ARG A 101 4.70 5.20 -4.00
N ASN A 102 3.37 5.19 -4.03
CA ASN A 102 2.53 5.08 -2.84
C ASN A 102 2.70 3.72 -2.15
N VAL A 103 2.61 2.60 -2.88
CA VAL A 103 2.87 1.26 -2.30
C VAL A 103 4.23 1.22 -1.62
N LEU A 104 5.29 1.61 -2.32
CA LEU A 104 6.67 1.59 -1.79
C LEU A 104 6.91 2.59 -0.66
N SER A 105 6.00 3.55 -0.48
CA SER A 105 5.97 4.45 0.69
C SER A 105 5.19 3.88 1.86
N GLY A 106 4.53 2.72 1.70
CA GLY A 106 3.76 2.03 2.73
C GLY A 106 2.27 2.35 2.74
N THR A 107 1.75 3.05 1.74
CA THR A 107 0.31 3.25 1.56
C THR A 107 -0.33 1.95 1.08
N ALA A 108 -1.48 1.58 1.63
CA ALA A 108 -2.27 0.47 1.12
C ALA A 108 -3.00 0.88 -0.16
N VAL A 109 -2.76 0.16 -1.25
CA VAL A 109 -3.38 0.43 -2.55
C VAL A 109 -4.40 -0.64 -2.87
N PHE A 110 -5.58 -0.21 -3.33
CA PHE A 110 -6.70 -1.08 -3.60
C PHE A 110 -7.25 -0.86 -5.00
N PHE A 111 -7.38 -1.95 -5.75
CA PHE A 111 -7.99 -1.99 -7.06
C PHE A 111 -9.31 -2.75 -7.00
N VAL A 112 -10.30 -2.28 -7.72
CA VAL A 112 -11.62 -2.92 -7.87
C VAL A 112 -11.90 -3.11 -9.35
N ASP A 113 -12.46 -4.24 -9.72
CA ASP A 113 -12.82 -4.53 -11.10
C ASP A 113 -13.79 -3.50 -11.67
N GLY A 114 -13.48 -3.00 -12.87
CA GLY A 114 -14.25 -1.98 -13.58
C GLY A 114 -13.94 -0.54 -13.18
N TYR A 115 -13.06 -0.28 -12.18
CA TYR A 115 -12.63 1.08 -11.86
C TYR A 115 -11.41 1.47 -12.71
N ASP A 116 -11.37 2.74 -13.13
CA ASP A 116 -10.28 3.35 -13.91
C ASP A 116 -9.26 4.08 -13.02
N ALA A 117 -9.24 3.80 -11.75
CA ALA A 117 -8.35 4.37 -10.76
C ALA A 117 -8.13 3.43 -9.58
N ALA A 118 -7.02 3.58 -8.89
CA ALA A 118 -6.72 2.90 -7.65
C ALA A 118 -7.01 3.79 -6.43
N LEU A 119 -7.43 3.17 -5.35
CA LEU A 119 -7.65 3.81 -4.05
C LEU A 119 -6.38 3.64 -3.20
N CYS A 120 -5.73 4.73 -2.83
CA CYS A 120 -4.52 4.73 -2.01
C CYS A 120 -4.88 5.20 -0.60
N MET A 121 -4.87 4.29 0.37
CA MET A 121 -5.30 4.51 1.74
C MET A 121 -4.10 4.65 2.66
N ASP A 122 -4.01 5.77 3.39
CA ASP A 122 -2.92 5.99 4.34
C ASP A 122 -3.19 5.30 5.68
N CYS A 123 -2.84 4.01 5.74
CA CYS A 123 -2.88 3.18 6.93
C CYS A 123 -1.49 3.02 7.59
N ARG A 124 -0.55 3.91 7.27
CA ARG A 124 0.85 3.73 7.68
C ARG A 124 1.05 3.81 9.18
N SER A 125 1.85 2.89 9.67
CA SER A 125 2.45 2.92 10.99
C SER A 125 3.93 2.55 10.84
N TYR A 126 4.80 3.54 10.78
CA TYR A 126 6.21 3.22 10.73
C TYR A 126 6.69 2.73 12.09
N PRO A 127 7.46 1.63 12.13
CA PRO A 127 8.13 1.22 13.35
C PRO A 127 9.02 2.39 13.82
N ALA A 128 8.72 2.91 14.98
CA ALA A 128 9.53 3.91 15.65
C ALA A 128 9.97 3.31 16.99
N ARG A 129 11.24 3.51 17.36
CA ARG A 129 11.65 3.24 18.74
C ARG A 129 10.81 4.12 19.66
N SER A 130 10.28 3.53 20.75
CA SER A 130 10.08 4.30 21.96
C SER A 130 11.41 4.98 22.32
N VAL A 131 11.36 6.18 22.87
CA VAL A 131 12.50 7.05 23.13
C VAL A 131 13.42 6.43 24.19
N ASP A 132 14.20 5.40 23.81
CA ASP A 132 15.26 4.83 24.63
C ASP A 132 16.58 4.88 23.83
N GLU A 133 17.43 5.83 24.17
CA GLU A 133 18.83 5.81 23.73
C GLU A 133 19.59 4.75 24.55
N PRO A 134 20.36 3.87 23.90
CA PRO A 134 21.29 3.01 24.62
C PRO A 134 22.28 3.88 25.41
N ASP A 135 22.38 3.67 26.69
CA ASP A 135 23.22 4.51 27.60
C ASP A 135 24.73 4.48 27.28
N LYS A 136 25.19 3.55 26.45
CA LYS A 136 26.63 3.30 26.23
C LYS A 136 27.21 3.73 24.88
N ASP A 137 26.39 4.02 23.86
CA ASP A 137 26.87 4.44 22.54
C ASP A 137 25.97 5.52 21.92
N LYS A 138 26.04 6.71 22.48
CA LYS A 138 25.37 7.88 21.92
C LYS A 138 26.09 8.36 20.67
N SER A 139 25.48 8.18 19.50
CA SER A 139 25.96 8.78 18.26
C SER A 139 25.81 10.30 18.33
N LEU A 140 26.93 11.02 18.40
CA LEU A 140 26.98 12.49 18.47
C LEU A 140 26.52 13.18 17.18
N ARG A 141 26.53 12.49 16.03
CA ARG A 141 26.03 12.97 14.72
C ARG A 141 25.63 11.80 13.84
N GLY A 142 24.44 11.86 13.21
CA GLY A 142 23.99 10.88 12.21
C GLY A 142 22.59 10.34 12.50
N SER A 143 22.17 9.37 11.66
CA SER A 143 20.89 8.68 11.81
C SER A 143 20.91 7.84 13.09
N ARG A 144 19.91 8.02 13.95
CA ARG A 144 19.75 7.28 15.20
C ARG A 144 18.94 5.98 15.04
N ASP A 145 18.57 5.64 13.80
CA ASP A 145 17.86 4.40 13.50
C ASP A 145 18.86 3.24 13.49
N GLY A 146 18.72 2.33 14.42
CA GLY A 146 19.48 1.08 14.48
C GLY A 146 18.55 -0.13 14.35
N PHE A 147 19.11 -1.26 13.94
CA PHE A 147 18.38 -2.52 13.95
C PHE A 147 18.04 -2.95 15.38
N VAL A 148 16.90 -3.63 15.48
CA VAL A 148 16.36 -4.21 16.71
C VAL A 148 16.23 -5.72 16.55
N GLU A 149 15.85 -6.43 17.61
CA GLU A 149 15.74 -7.90 17.59
C GLU A 149 14.65 -8.41 16.64
N THR A 150 13.62 -7.60 16.40
CA THR A 150 12.48 -7.99 15.53
C THR A 150 12.81 -7.72 14.07
N ILE A 151 12.92 -8.79 13.28
CA ILE A 151 13.31 -8.70 11.86
C ILE A 151 12.35 -7.86 11.03
N VAL A 152 11.04 -7.94 11.27
CA VAL A 152 10.02 -7.16 10.54
C VAL A 152 10.26 -5.65 10.69
N PHE A 153 10.68 -5.20 11.87
CA PHE A 153 11.04 -3.79 12.07
C PHE A 153 12.30 -3.40 11.30
N ASN A 154 13.28 -4.29 11.24
CA ASN A 154 14.52 -4.06 10.51
C ASN A 154 14.29 -3.99 9.00
N THR A 155 13.48 -4.91 8.46
CA THR A 155 13.11 -4.92 7.04
C THR A 155 12.27 -3.68 6.67
N ALA A 156 11.34 -3.27 7.53
CA ALA A 156 10.57 -2.05 7.36
C ALA A 156 11.48 -0.79 7.37
N LEU A 157 12.49 -0.74 8.23
CA LEU A 157 13.48 0.36 8.22
C LEU A 157 14.27 0.42 6.91
N MET A 158 14.69 -0.74 6.37
CA MET A 158 15.37 -0.81 5.07
C MET A 158 14.45 -0.35 3.94
N ARG A 159 13.24 -0.89 3.86
CA ARG A 159 12.25 -0.54 2.84
C ARG A 159 11.90 0.96 2.86
N ARG A 160 11.76 1.56 4.03
CA ARG A 160 11.51 3.00 4.19
C ARG A 160 12.58 3.87 3.53
N ARG A 161 13.84 3.41 3.52
CA ARG A 161 14.97 4.11 2.92
C ARG A 161 15.18 3.74 1.46
N ILE A 162 14.98 2.46 1.12
CA ILE A 162 15.16 1.89 -0.21
C ILE A 162 13.78 1.61 -0.80
N ARG A 163 13.20 2.61 -1.45
CA ARG A 163 11.88 2.53 -2.09
C ARG A 163 12.01 2.00 -3.51
N ASP A 164 12.66 0.85 -3.67
CA ASP A 164 12.89 0.19 -4.95
C ASP A 164 12.15 -1.16 -4.96
N PRO A 165 11.34 -1.46 -6.00
CA PRO A 165 10.64 -2.74 -6.13
C PRO A 165 11.59 -3.94 -6.23
N HIS A 166 12.85 -3.73 -6.65
CA HIS A 166 13.85 -4.80 -6.76
C HIS A 166 14.55 -5.13 -5.43
N LEU A 167 14.18 -4.51 -4.32
CA LEU A 167 14.60 -4.96 -3.00
C LEU A 167 13.82 -6.24 -2.66
N ILE A 168 14.46 -7.38 -2.76
CA ILE A 168 13.94 -8.74 -2.53
C ILE A 168 14.80 -9.49 -1.54
#